data_0cb287b39bc43d0294a8e62073b260b6
#
_entry.id   0cb287b39bc43d0294a8e62073b260b6
#
_cell.length_a   1.000
_cell.length_b   1.000
_cell.length_c   1.000
_cell.angle_alpha   90.00
_cell.angle_beta   90.00
_cell.angle_gamma   90.00
#
_symmetry.space_group_name_H-M   'P 1'
#
loop_
_entity.id
_entity.type
_entity.pdbx_description
1 polymer ?
#
loop_
_entity_poly.entity_id
_entity_poly.type
_entity_poly.pdbx_seq_one_letter_code
_entity_poly.pdbx_strand_id
1 'polypeptide(L)'
;KEIQKYGSTYSWYGSKQIAAILTKQEKKKEAVIFLEKTFKKIKNPTTYEIFDYAEFLKNNEKYKESIKYYSNVINKIDKKHALYGQVLDGRGIAYERTNQWNKAEKDLLNSLSVSPDDAYVINYLAYSWIEKGINIEKSLNMLKKANALRPNDGYIIDSLGWALFKLKNYEEAKKYLQLAVRFMASDPVVNDHYADSLWMNNNALQARYYWNYVLKLEKTEEKLKKEIELKLLFGLKT
;
A
#
# COMPACT_ATOMS: atom_id res chain seq x y z
N LYS A 1 -0.05 20.02 -24.05
CA LYS A 1 0.94 20.36 -25.13
C LYS A 1 1.60 21.73 -24.91
N GLU A 2 0.92 22.73 -24.36
CA GLU A 2 1.51 24.07 -24.11
C GLU A 2 2.52 24.09 -22.96
N ILE A 3 2.28 23.33 -21.89
CA ILE A 3 3.18 23.24 -20.71
C ILE A 3 4.56 22.68 -21.07
N GLN A 4 4.68 21.90 -22.15
CA GLN A 4 5.96 21.35 -22.63
C GLN A 4 6.91 22.40 -23.24
N LYS A 5 6.45 23.63 -23.46
CA LYS A 5 7.27 24.71 -24.07
C LYS A 5 8.15 25.46 -23.06
N TYR A 6 7.91 25.33 -21.77
CA TYR A 6 8.54 26.17 -20.72
C TYR A 6 9.59 25.41 -19.88
N GLY A 7 10.73 25.11 -20.45
CA GLY A 7 11.90 24.59 -19.71
C GLY A 7 11.76 23.13 -19.21
N SER A 8 12.85 22.49 -18.84
CA SER A 8 12.86 21.06 -18.50
C SER A 8 12.01 20.70 -17.28
N THR A 9 12.03 21.50 -16.22
CA THR A 9 11.26 21.24 -14.98
C THR A 9 9.75 21.39 -15.19
N TYR A 10 9.29 22.42 -15.92
CA TYR A 10 7.87 22.57 -16.26
C TYR A 10 7.39 21.48 -17.21
N SER A 11 8.24 21.06 -18.14
CA SER A 11 7.97 19.95 -19.04
C SER A 11 7.78 18.63 -18.29
N TRP A 12 8.60 18.35 -17.25
CA TRP A 12 8.47 17.17 -16.42
C TRP A 12 7.16 17.19 -15.60
N TYR A 13 6.88 18.29 -14.91
CA TYR A 13 5.63 18.46 -14.17
C TYR A 13 4.39 18.23 -15.04
N GLY A 14 4.32 18.88 -16.22
CA GLY A 14 3.23 18.68 -17.15
C GLY A 14 3.10 17.25 -17.66
N SER A 15 4.23 16.58 -17.85
CA SER A 15 4.25 15.17 -18.28
C SER A 15 3.72 14.24 -17.19
N LYS A 16 4.03 14.49 -15.91
CA LYS A 16 3.43 13.75 -14.79
C LYS A 16 1.92 13.90 -14.73
N GLN A 17 1.40 15.11 -14.94
CA GLN A 17 -0.06 15.36 -14.98
C GLN A 17 -0.73 14.60 -16.12
N ILE A 18 -0.14 14.60 -17.32
CA ILE A 18 -0.64 13.82 -18.46
C ILE A 18 -0.64 12.32 -18.12
N ALA A 19 0.45 11.79 -17.56
CA ALA A 19 0.52 10.39 -17.16
C ALA A 19 -0.51 10.04 -16.07
N ALA A 20 -0.74 10.92 -15.10
CA ALA A 20 -1.77 10.75 -14.08
C ALA A 20 -3.19 10.72 -14.68
N ILE A 21 -3.49 11.58 -15.66
CA ILE A 21 -4.76 11.56 -16.37
C ILE A 21 -4.94 10.25 -17.15
N LEU A 22 -3.91 9.79 -17.86
CA LEU A 22 -3.96 8.52 -18.57
C LEU A 22 -4.20 7.34 -17.60
N THR A 23 -3.56 7.36 -16.44
CA THR A 23 -3.77 6.33 -15.40
C THR A 23 -5.22 6.35 -14.87
N LYS A 24 -5.80 7.55 -14.64
CA LYS A 24 -7.21 7.69 -14.24
C LYS A 24 -8.20 7.22 -15.32
N GLN A 25 -7.80 7.28 -16.59
CA GLN A 25 -8.57 6.74 -17.72
C GLN A 25 -8.33 5.25 -17.96
N GLU A 26 -7.71 4.55 -16.99
CA GLU A 26 -7.33 3.13 -17.08
C GLU A 26 -6.32 2.77 -18.18
N LYS A 27 -5.73 3.77 -18.82
CA LYS A 27 -4.69 3.64 -19.87
C LYS A 27 -3.29 3.50 -19.26
N LYS A 28 -3.14 2.62 -18.27
CA LYS A 28 -1.88 2.44 -17.51
C LYS A 28 -0.68 2.17 -18.41
N LYS A 29 -0.82 1.33 -19.44
CA LYS A 29 0.29 1.02 -20.38
C LYS A 29 0.73 2.25 -21.16
N GLU A 30 -0.21 3.05 -21.64
CA GLU A 30 0.09 4.30 -22.37
C GLU A 30 0.76 5.33 -21.45
N ALA A 31 0.30 5.46 -20.20
CA ALA A 31 0.89 6.34 -19.21
C ALA A 31 2.37 5.98 -18.95
N VAL A 32 2.67 4.68 -18.78
CA VAL A 32 4.05 4.21 -18.57
C VAL A 32 4.93 4.50 -19.77
N ILE A 33 4.51 4.14 -20.99
CA ILE A 33 5.27 4.41 -22.23
C ILE A 33 5.51 5.91 -22.42
N PHE A 34 4.48 6.73 -22.18
CA PHE A 34 4.57 8.18 -22.33
C PHE A 34 5.59 8.78 -21.36
N LEU A 35 5.48 8.46 -20.07
CA LEU A 35 6.36 9.05 -19.05
C LEU A 35 7.81 8.54 -19.19
N GLU A 36 8.00 7.26 -19.54
CA GLU A 36 9.32 6.70 -19.84
C GLU A 36 10.02 7.43 -20.99
N LYS A 37 9.31 7.64 -22.11
CA LYS A 37 9.84 8.41 -23.26
C LYS A 37 10.21 9.83 -22.86
N THR A 38 9.42 10.44 -21.99
CA THR A 38 9.68 11.81 -21.52
C THR A 38 10.88 11.86 -20.60
N PHE A 39 10.97 10.94 -19.64
CA PHE A 39 12.08 10.87 -18.70
C PHE A 39 13.43 10.63 -19.42
N LYS A 40 13.46 9.74 -20.41
CA LYS A 40 14.67 9.47 -21.23
C LYS A 40 15.18 10.67 -22.01
N LYS A 41 14.38 11.71 -22.24
CA LYS A 41 14.80 12.94 -22.90
C LYS A 41 15.51 13.93 -21.97
N ILE A 42 15.41 13.73 -20.67
CA ILE A 42 16.06 14.59 -19.67
C ILE A 42 17.53 14.18 -19.59
N LYS A 43 18.43 15.06 -20.09
CA LYS A 43 19.88 14.73 -20.13
C LYS A 43 20.50 14.56 -18.75
N ASN A 44 20.13 15.43 -17.79
CA ASN A 44 20.63 15.43 -16.41
C ASN A 44 19.46 15.54 -15.44
N PRO A 45 18.73 14.44 -15.16
CA PRO A 45 17.61 14.50 -14.26
C PRO A 45 18.05 14.82 -12.83
N THR A 46 17.35 15.73 -12.21
CA THR A 46 17.51 16.07 -10.80
C THR A 46 17.11 14.89 -9.89
N THR A 47 17.55 14.90 -8.66
CA THR A 47 17.18 13.90 -7.65
C THR A 47 15.66 13.80 -7.48
N TYR A 48 14.96 14.92 -7.50
CA TYR A 48 13.48 14.96 -7.42
C TYR A 48 12.81 14.35 -8.65
N GLU A 49 13.31 14.60 -9.87
CA GLU A 49 12.77 14.02 -11.10
C GLU A 49 12.99 12.51 -11.14
N ILE A 50 14.13 12.02 -10.65
CA ILE A 50 14.41 10.58 -10.53
C ILE A 50 13.46 9.95 -9.49
N PHE A 51 13.26 10.58 -8.34
CA PHE A 51 12.34 10.13 -7.31
C PHE A 51 10.90 10.08 -7.83
N ASP A 52 10.42 11.14 -8.43
CA ASP A 52 9.09 11.20 -9.05
C ASP A 52 8.85 10.07 -10.06
N TYR A 53 9.87 9.78 -10.87
CA TYR A 53 9.77 8.69 -11.85
C TYR A 53 9.76 7.31 -11.17
N ALA A 54 10.54 7.13 -10.11
CA ALA A 54 10.51 5.91 -9.31
C ALA A 54 9.14 5.68 -8.65
N GLU A 55 8.54 6.74 -8.07
CA GLU A 55 7.18 6.72 -7.51
C GLU A 55 6.14 6.34 -8.57
N PHE A 56 6.23 6.95 -9.74
CA PHE A 56 5.33 6.61 -10.84
C PHE A 56 5.44 5.15 -11.26
N LEU A 57 6.66 4.62 -11.38
CA LEU A 57 6.89 3.21 -11.71
C LEU A 57 6.32 2.29 -10.63
N LYS A 58 6.55 2.58 -9.35
CA LYS A 58 5.99 1.81 -8.22
C LYS A 58 4.47 1.79 -8.28
N ASN A 59 3.84 2.95 -8.48
CA ASN A 59 2.38 3.07 -8.53
C ASN A 59 1.75 2.40 -9.77
N ASN A 60 2.55 2.09 -10.80
CA ASN A 60 2.16 1.30 -11.95
C ASN A 60 2.73 -0.14 -11.92
N GLU A 61 3.06 -0.64 -10.72
CA GLU A 61 3.48 -2.03 -10.48
C GLU A 61 4.81 -2.42 -11.17
N LYS A 62 5.58 -1.44 -11.63
CA LYS A 62 6.92 -1.62 -12.21
C LYS A 62 7.99 -1.65 -11.11
N TYR A 63 7.78 -2.53 -10.13
CA TYR A 63 8.57 -2.57 -8.89
C TYR A 63 10.06 -2.80 -9.13
N LYS A 64 10.46 -3.71 -10.04
CA LYS A 64 11.88 -3.98 -10.32
C LYS A 64 12.60 -2.77 -10.90
N GLU A 65 11.91 -2.03 -11.76
CA GLU A 65 12.44 -0.80 -12.34
C GLU A 65 12.48 0.33 -11.30
N SER A 66 11.42 0.48 -10.50
CA SER A 66 11.37 1.51 -9.46
C SER A 66 12.51 1.37 -8.44
N ILE A 67 12.85 0.15 -8.02
CA ILE A 67 13.99 -0.14 -7.14
C ILE A 67 15.30 0.44 -7.67
N LYS A 68 15.54 0.35 -9.00
CA LYS A 68 16.76 0.90 -9.61
C LYS A 68 16.83 2.41 -9.46
N TYR A 69 15.69 3.11 -9.70
CA TYR A 69 15.64 4.56 -9.62
C TYR A 69 15.69 5.06 -8.18
N TYR A 70 15.00 4.42 -7.24
CA TYR A 70 15.13 4.71 -5.81
C TYR A 70 16.58 4.51 -5.33
N SER A 71 17.24 3.43 -5.75
CA SER A 71 18.64 3.18 -5.39
C SER A 71 19.58 4.25 -5.97
N ASN A 72 19.29 4.74 -7.18
CA ASN A 72 20.04 5.87 -7.76
C ASN A 72 19.88 7.13 -6.91
N VAL A 73 18.64 7.42 -6.41
CA VAL A 73 18.42 8.57 -5.54
C VAL A 73 19.16 8.41 -4.21
N ILE A 74 19.05 7.26 -3.54
CA ILE A 74 19.72 6.99 -2.25
C ILE A 74 21.24 7.19 -2.33
N ASN A 75 21.85 6.82 -3.46
CA ASN A 75 23.28 6.99 -3.67
C ASN A 75 23.72 8.46 -3.88
N LYS A 76 22.78 9.37 -4.10
CA LYS A 76 23.03 10.79 -4.36
C LYS A 76 22.67 11.71 -3.18
N ILE A 77 22.03 11.19 -2.16
CA ILE A 77 21.53 11.97 -1.00
C ILE A 77 22.08 11.42 0.30
N ASP A 78 22.19 12.27 1.30
CA ASP A 78 22.49 11.88 2.67
C ASP A 78 21.21 11.70 3.50
N LYS A 79 21.37 11.26 4.76
CA LYS A 79 20.25 11.02 5.68
C LYS A 79 19.45 12.26 6.08
N LYS A 80 20.02 13.46 5.87
CA LYS A 80 19.37 14.75 6.20
C LYS A 80 18.54 15.30 5.06
N HIS A 81 18.68 14.71 3.88
CA HIS A 81 17.93 15.15 2.70
C HIS A 81 16.43 14.87 2.86
N ALA A 82 15.58 15.83 2.47
CA ALA A 82 14.13 15.76 2.63
C ALA A 82 13.47 14.51 2.01
N LEU A 83 14.04 13.97 0.93
CA LEU A 83 13.53 12.76 0.27
C LEU A 83 14.00 11.45 0.94
N TYR A 84 14.95 11.48 1.89
CA TYR A 84 15.61 10.24 2.34
C TYR A 84 14.62 9.21 2.88
N GLY A 85 13.73 9.60 3.79
CA GLY A 85 12.69 8.73 4.35
C GLY A 85 11.73 8.21 3.28
N GLN A 86 11.26 9.09 2.40
CA GLN A 86 10.30 8.75 1.34
C GLN A 86 10.89 7.78 0.30
N VAL A 87 12.17 7.94 -0.04
CA VAL A 87 12.86 7.03 -0.97
C VAL A 87 13.02 5.64 -0.36
N LEU A 88 13.33 5.56 0.94
CA LEU A 88 13.42 4.28 1.66
C LEU A 88 12.05 3.60 1.78
N ASP A 89 11.00 4.36 2.08
CA ASP A 89 9.64 3.84 2.10
C ASP A 89 9.25 3.27 0.73
N GLY A 90 9.31 4.08 -0.33
CA GLY A 90 8.97 3.65 -1.69
C GLY A 90 9.79 2.43 -2.15
N ARG A 91 11.10 2.39 -1.86
CA ARG A 91 11.94 1.25 -2.19
C ARG A 91 11.63 0.02 -1.34
N GLY A 92 11.34 0.21 -0.06
CA GLY A 92 10.91 -0.82 0.86
C GLY A 92 9.65 -1.53 0.37
N ILE A 93 8.62 -0.76 -0.01
CA ILE A 93 7.41 -1.28 -0.63
C ILE A 93 7.74 -2.08 -1.90
N ALA A 94 8.55 -1.52 -2.79
CA ALA A 94 8.92 -2.20 -4.04
C ALA A 94 9.74 -3.49 -3.80
N TYR A 95 10.58 -3.54 -2.77
CA TYR A 95 11.25 -4.77 -2.35
C TYR A 95 10.27 -5.81 -1.83
N GLU A 96 9.29 -5.41 -1.01
CA GLU A 96 8.26 -6.33 -0.51
C GLU A 96 7.48 -6.94 -1.67
N ARG A 97 6.98 -6.11 -2.59
CA ARG A 97 6.24 -6.54 -3.79
C ARG A 97 7.06 -7.41 -4.76
N THR A 98 8.37 -7.47 -4.61
CA THR A 98 9.27 -8.35 -5.37
C THR A 98 9.82 -9.51 -4.53
N ASN A 99 9.19 -9.83 -3.40
CA ASN A 99 9.57 -10.91 -2.49
C ASN A 99 10.99 -10.78 -1.90
N GLN A 100 11.51 -9.56 -1.71
CA GLN A 100 12.81 -9.28 -1.11
C GLN A 100 12.65 -8.75 0.32
N TRP A 101 11.96 -9.51 1.19
CA TRP A 101 11.52 -9.05 2.51
C TRP A 101 12.63 -8.44 3.38
N ASN A 102 13.78 -9.10 3.51
CA ASN A 102 14.87 -8.60 4.37
C ASN A 102 15.34 -7.19 3.97
N LYS A 103 15.30 -6.86 2.67
CA LYS A 103 15.62 -5.52 2.18
C LYS A 103 14.48 -4.54 2.43
N ALA A 104 13.24 -5.02 2.25
CA ALA A 104 12.05 -4.23 2.51
C ALA A 104 11.99 -3.78 3.96
N GLU A 105 12.09 -4.72 4.89
CA GLU A 105 12.06 -4.45 6.33
C GLU A 105 13.16 -3.46 6.74
N LYS A 106 14.39 -3.66 6.24
CA LYS A 106 15.51 -2.76 6.51
C LYS A 106 15.23 -1.33 6.04
N ASP A 107 14.71 -1.17 4.83
CA ASP A 107 14.40 0.15 4.29
C ASP A 107 13.25 0.81 5.04
N LEU A 108 12.17 0.09 5.36
CA LEU A 108 11.05 0.62 6.13
C LEU A 108 11.45 1.02 7.56
N LEU A 109 12.27 0.21 8.24
CA LEU A 109 12.81 0.56 9.57
C LEU A 109 13.72 1.81 9.50
N ASN A 110 14.55 1.92 8.47
CA ASN A 110 15.38 3.10 8.26
C ASN A 110 14.53 4.34 7.93
N SER A 111 13.45 4.20 7.17
CA SER A 111 12.49 5.29 6.94
C SER A 111 11.89 5.78 8.27
N LEU A 112 11.43 4.87 9.13
CA LEU A 112 10.89 5.21 10.44
C LEU A 112 11.95 5.78 11.40
N SER A 113 13.23 5.49 11.22
CA SER A 113 14.29 6.13 12.02
C SER A 113 14.45 7.62 11.74
N VAL A 114 14.04 8.07 10.55
CA VAL A 114 14.07 9.48 10.12
C VAL A 114 12.71 10.15 10.32
N SER A 115 11.62 9.42 10.10
CA SER A 115 10.24 9.90 10.23
C SER A 115 9.44 8.96 11.15
N PRO A 116 9.65 9.00 12.48
CA PRO A 116 9.09 8.04 13.42
C PRO A 116 7.56 8.11 13.57
N ASP A 117 6.94 9.17 13.09
CA ASP A 117 5.50 9.42 13.17
C ASP A 117 4.82 9.34 11.77
N ASP A 118 5.49 8.74 10.78
CA ASP A 118 4.85 8.47 9.51
C ASP A 118 3.86 7.30 9.66
N ALA A 119 2.58 7.65 9.79
CA ALA A 119 1.52 6.67 10.04
C ALA A 119 1.39 5.63 8.92
N TYR A 120 1.67 6.00 7.67
CA TYR A 120 1.57 5.08 6.55
C TYR A 120 2.72 4.07 6.52
N VAL A 121 3.95 4.51 6.79
CA VAL A 121 5.10 3.62 6.90
C VAL A 121 4.96 2.69 8.10
N ILE A 122 4.49 3.21 9.26
CA ILE A 122 4.16 2.40 10.44
C ILE A 122 3.14 1.32 10.06
N ASN A 123 2.04 1.72 9.42
CA ASN A 123 0.99 0.81 9.00
C ASN A 123 1.50 -0.26 8.04
N TYR A 124 2.24 0.14 7.00
CA TYR A 124 2.75 -0.80 6.00
C TYR A 124 3.67 -1.86 6.60
N LEU A 125 4.63 -1.44 7.43
CA LEU A 125 5.56 -2.36 8.08
C LEU A 125 4.84 -3.31 9.05
N ALA A 126 3.96 -2.76 9.89
CA ALA A 126 3.21 -3.54 10.87
C ALA A 126 2.28 -4.56 10.20
N TYR A 127 1.53 -4.14 9.19
CA TYR A 127 0.66 -5.03 8.40
C TYR A 127 1.48 -6.14 7.71
N SER A 128 2.62 -5.79 7.11
CA SER A 128 3.50 -6.79 6.48
C SER A 128 4.03 -7.82 7.48
N TRP A 129 4.34 -7.43 8.71
CA TRP A 129 4.70 -8.36 9.78
C TRP A 129 3.56 -9.29 10.15
N ILE A 130 2.33 -8.76 10.26
CA ILE A 130 1.13 -9.53 10.57
C ILE A 130 0.88 -10.60 9.51
N GLU A 131 0.93 -10.23 8.24
CA GLU A 131 0.74 -11.16 7.12
C GLU A 131 1.80 -12.28 7.08
N LYS A 132 3.00 -11.98 7.56
CA LYS A 132 4.08 -12.96 7.68
C LYS A 132 4.05 -13.77 8.97
N GLY A 133 3.13 -13.47 9.88
CA GLY A 133 3.01 -14.13 11.19
C GLY A 133 4.16 -13.83 12.15
N ILE A 134 4.85 -12.70 11.97
CA ILE A 134 5.97 -12.27 12.81
C ILE A 134 5.66 -10.97 13.54
N ASN A 135 6.26 -10.75 14.70
CA ASN A 135 6.16 -9.50 15.48
C ASN A 135 4.71 -8.99 15.73
N ILE A 136 3.71 -9.87 15.82
CA ILE A 136 2.29 -9.49 15.84
C ILE A 136 1.95 -8.52 16.99
N GLU A 137 2.44 -8.79 18.21
CA GLU A 137 2.22 -7.90 19.36
C GLU A 137 2.87 -6.53 19.17
N LYS A 138 4.09 -6.50 18.63
CA LYS A 138 4.77 -5.25 18.28
C LYS A 138 4.00 -4.49 17.21
N SER A 139 3.49 -5.20 16.19
CA SER A 139 2.65 -4.63 15.13
C SER A 139 1.38 -4.00 15.70
N LEU A 140 0.71 -4.66 16.64
CA LEU A 140 -0.47 -4.10 17.30
C LEU A 140 -0.17 -2.75 17.98
N ASN A 141 0.94 -2.65 18.71
CA ASN A 141 1.34 -1.39 19.35
C ASN A 141 1.66 -0.30 18.32
N MET A 142 2.33 -0.66 17.23
CA MET A 142 2.61 0.26 16.12
C MET A 142 1.33 0.73 15.44
N LEU A 143 0.37 -0.16 15.20
CA LEU A 143 -0.91 0.19 14.58
C LEU A 143 -1.79 1.06 15.50
N LYS A 144 -1.77 0.85 16.81
CA LYS A 144 -2.39 1.76 17.78
C LYS A 144 -1.80 3.18 17.65
N LYS A 145 -0.47 3.30 17.51
CA LYS A 145 0.19 4.58 17.26
C LYS A 145 -0.24 5.19 15.91
N ALA A 146 -0.23 4.41 14.84
CA ALA A 146 -0.66 4.87 13.51
C ALA A 146 -2.10 5.35 13.52
N ASN A 147 -3.00 4.62 14.19
CA ASN A 147 -4.41 5.00 14.33
C ASN A 147 -4.59 6.28 15.18
N ALA A 148 -3.77 6.50 16.20
CA ALA A 148 -3.78 7.76 16.95
C ALA A 148 -3.34 8.95 16.09
N LEU A 149 -2.37 8.75 15.19
CA LEU A 149 -1.91 9.76 14.24
C LEU A 149 -2.93 10.04 13.11
N ARG A 150 -3.70 9.02 12.71
CA ARG A 150 -4.69 9.06 11.61
C ARG A 150 -5.98 8.32 11.99
N PRO A 151 -6.81 8.85 12.90
CA PRO A 151 -7.92 8.10 13.51
C PRO A 151 -9.08 7.77 12.55
N ASN A 152 -9.16 8.41 11.39
CA ASN A 152 -10.22 8.19 10.40
C ASN A 152 -9.71 7.55 9.11
N ASP A 153 -8.52 6.95 9.14
CA ASP A 153 -7.98 6.25 7.98
C ASP A 153 -8.44 4.79 7.98
N GLY A 154 -9.30 4.44 7.01
CA GLY A 154 -9.91 3.11 6.93
C GLY A 154 -8.89 1.98 6.79
N TYR A 155 -7.77 2.21 6.08
CA TYR A 155 -6.70 1.21 5.93
C TYR A 155 -5.94 0.95 7.23
N ILE A 156 -5.69 2.00 8.01
CA ILE A 156 -5.01 1.87 9.30
C ILE A 156 -5.93 1.19 10.31
N ILE A 157 -7.21 1.55 10.30
CA ILE A 157 -8.23 0.92 11.17
C ILE A 157 -8.39 -0.56 10.82
N ASP A 158 -8.42 -0.91 9.53
CA ASP A 158 -8.46 -2.32 9.08
C ASP A 158 -7.24 -3.10 9.57
N SER A 159 -6.04 -2.57 9.35
CA SER A 159 -4.80 -3.21 9.81
C SER A 159 -4.78 -3.43 11.32
N LEU A 160 -5.29 -2.47 12.10
CA LEU A 160 -5.43 -2.60 13.56
C LEU A 160 -6.41 -3.70 13.94
N GLY A 161 -7.59 -3.73 13.28
CA GLY A 161 -8.57 -4.79 13.47
C GLY A 161 -8.03 -6.17 13.09
N TRP A 162 -7.27 -6.24 12.00
CA TRP A 162 -6.63 -7.48 11.55
C TRP A 162 -5.55 -7.98 12.51
N ALA A 163 -4.75 -7.08 13.09
CA ALA A 163 -3.80 -7.44 14.15
C ALA A 163 -4.49 -8.08 15.35
N LEU A 164 -5.59 -7.50 15.81
CA LEU A 164 -6.40 -8.05 16.89
C LEU A 164 -6.99 -9.41 16.53
N PHE A 165 -7.43 -9.58 15.28
CA PHE A 165 -7.93 -10.85 14.78
C PHE A 165 -6.85 -11.94 14.82
N LYS A 166 -5.63 -11.66 14.37
CA LYS A 166 -4.50 -12.59 14.43
C LYS A 166 -4.08 -12.95 15.86
N LEU A 167 -4.31 -12.05 16.81
CA LEU A 167 -4.14 -12.30 18.25
C LEU A 167 -5.36 -12.98 18.89
N LYS A 168 -6.35 -13.39 18.10
CA LYS A 168 -7.59 -14.05 18.54
C LYS A 168 -8.49 -13.20 19.44
N ASN A 169 -8.26 -11.88 19.49
CA ASN A 169 -9.18 -10.94 20.14
C ASN A 169 -10.31 -10.57 19.17
N TYR A 170 -11.17 -11.53 18.88
CA TYR A 170 -12.17 -11.44 17.82
C TYR A 170 -13.24 -10.38 18.08
N GLU A 171 -13.62 -10.17 19.35
CA GLU A 171 -14.61 -9.17 19.72
C GLU A 171 -14.16 -7.73 19.40
N GLU A 172 -12.93 -7.41 19.80
CA GLU A 172 -12.37 -6.09 19.55
C GLU A 172 -12.02 -5.93 18.05
N ALA A 173 -11.50 -6.98 17.42
CA ALA A 173 -11.24 -7.02 15.97
C ALA A 173 -12.50 -6.66 15.18
N LYS A 174 -13.65 -7.28 15.51
CA LYS A 174 -14.94 -7.00 14.84
C LYS A 174 -15.32 -5.51 14.92
N LYS A 175 -15.08 -4.85 16.04
CA LYS A 175 -15.41 -3.42 16.21
C LYS A 175 -14.59 -2.54 15.28
N TYR A 176 -13.27 -2.76 15.23
CA TYR A 176 -12.39 -2.00 14.32
C TYR A 176 -12.67 -2.32 12.86
N LEU A 177 -12.83 -3.60 12.50
CA LEU A 177 -13.10 -4.00 11.11
C LEU A 177 -14.48 -3.50 10.62
N GLN A 178 -15.49 -3.47 11.49
CA GLN A 178 -16.76 -2.83 11.18
C GLN A 178 -16.60 -1.33 10.90
N LEU A 179 -15.75 -0.65 11.67
CA LEU A 179 -15.46 0.76 11.43
C LEU A 179 -14.68 0.95 10.12
N ALA A 180 -13.71 0.08 9.81
CA ALA A 180 -12.96 0.11 8.55
C ALA A 180 -13.90 -0.02 7.34
N VAL A 181 -14.85 -0.95 7.36
CA VAL A 181 -15.87 -1.11 6.30
C VAL A 181 -16.67 0.16 6.07
N ARG A 182 -16.99 0.95 7.13
CA ARG A 182 -17.71 2.23 6.96
C ARG A 182 -16.92 3.24 6.14
N PHE A 183 -15.59 3.26 6.27
CA PHE A 183 -14.71 4.14 5.49
C PHE A 183 -14.36 3.56 4.11
N MET A 184 -14.33 2.22 4.00
CA MET A 184 -13.81 1.49 2.84
C MET A 184 -14.83 0.47 2.32
N ALA A 185 -16.10 0.88 2.17
CA ALA A 185 -17.21 -0.01 1.86
C ALA A 185 -17.04 -0.86 0.58
N SER A 186 -16.26 -0.38 -0.41
CA SER A 186 -16.02 -1.07 -1.67
C SER A 186 -14.65 -1.74 -1.75
N ASP A 187 -13.90 -1.82 -0.65
CA ASP A 187 -12.61 -2.49 -0.63
C ASP A 187 -12.81 -4.00 -0.35
N PRO A 188 -12.35 -4.90 -1.26
CA PRO A 188 -12.57 -6.33 -1.10
C PRO A 188 -11.89 -6.92 0.14
N VAL A 189 -10.65 -6.49 0.44
CA VAL A 189 -9.86 -7.03 1.54
C VAL A 189 -10.46 -6.62 2.88
N VAL A 190 -10.83 -5.35 3.02
CA VAL A 190 -11.47 -4.83 4.25
C VAL A 190 -12.79 -5.54 4.55
N ASN A 191 -13.61 -5.79 3.51
CA ASN A 191 -14.86 -6.53 3.69
C ASN A 191 -14.63 -8.02 4.02
N ASP A 192 -13.59 -8.64 3.47
CA ASP A 192 -13.21 -10.02 3.80
C ASP A 192 -12.73 -10.13 5.25
N HIS A 193 -11.85 -9.25 5.71
CA HIS A 193 -11.41 -9.20 7.11
C HIS A 193 -12.58 -9.04 8.08
N TYR A 194 -13.54 -8.16 7.74
CA TYR A 194 -14.73 -8.00 8.57
C TYR A 194 -15.59 -9.27 8.60
N ALA A 195 -15.79 -9.90 7.44
CA ALA A 195 -16.53 -11.16 7.35
C ALA A 195 -15.86 -12.27 8.19
N ASP A 196 -14.54 -12.39 8.11
CA ASP A 196 -13.77 -13.34 8.93
C ASP A 196 -13.98 -13.07 10.43
N SER A 197 -13.96 -11.80 10.84
CA SER A 197 -14.20 -11.42 12.22
C SER A 197 -15.64 -11.73 12.69
N LEU A 198 -16.62 -11.56 11.82
CA LEU A 198 -18.03 -11.95 12.10
C LEU A 198 -18.15 -13.44 12.29
N TRP A 199 -17.50 -14.26 11.44
CA TRP A 199 -17.50 -15.70 11.56
C TRP A 199 -16.96 -16.17 12.92
N MET A 200 -15.79 -15.62 13.32
CA MET A 200 -15.17 -15.95 14.60
C MET A 200 -15.96 -15.48 15.83
N ASN A 201 -16.90 -14.55 15.64
CA ASN A 201 -17.86 -14.10 16.68
C ASN A 201 -19.22 -14.80 16.57
N ASN A 202 -19.32 -15.97 15.94
CA ASN A 202 -20.54 -16.76 15.75
C ASN A 202 -21.65 -16.06 14.93
N ASN A 203 -21.31 -15.03 14.17
CA ASN A 203 -22.23 -14.32 13.28
C ASN A 203 -22.16 -14.87 11.85
N ALA A 204 -22.33 -16.19 11.70
CA ALA A 204 -22.10 -16.91 10.44
C ALA A 204 -22.95 -16.40 9.27
N LEU A 205 -24.20 -16.02 9.49
CA LEU A 205 -25.08 -15.50 8.44
C LEU A 205 -24.56 -14.17 7.89
N GLN A 206 -24.15 -13.25 8.76
CA GLN A 206 -23.60 -11.97 8.34
C GLN A 206 -22.21 -12.14 7.66
N ALA A 207 -21.38 -13.05 8.18
CA ALA A 207 -20.10 -13.37 7.55
C ALA A 207 -20.30 -13.81 6.08
N ARG A 208 -21.23 -14.74 5.85
CA ARG A 208 -21.58 -15.22 4.51
C ARG A 208 -22.13 -14.11 3.61
N TYR A 209 -22.89 -13.17 4.17
CA TYR A 209 -23.37 -12.00 3.43
C TYR A 209 -22.19 -11.15 2.92
N TYR A 210 -21.22 -10.82 3.78
CA TYR A 210 -20.06 -10.02 3.38
C TYR A 210 -19.14 -10.76 2.44
N TRP A 211 -18.86 -12.06 2.62
CA TRP A 211 -18.11 -12.86 1.64
C TRP A 211 -18.78 -12.87 0.26
N ASN A 212 -20.11 -13.06 0.19
CA ASN A 212 -20.85 -12.95 -1.07
C ASN A 212 -20.81 -11.54 -1.66
N TYR A 213 -20.78 -10.51 -0.81
CA TYR A 213 -20.63 -9.13 -1.27
C TYR A 213 -19.25 -8.90 -1.91
N VAL A 214 -18.18 -9.40 -1.30
CA VAL A 214 -16.81 -9.29 -1.87
C VAL A 214 -16.73 -9.93 -3.26
N LEU A 215 -17.37 -11.08 -3.49
CA LEU A 215 -17.38 -11.72 -4.83
C LEU A 215 -17.99 -10.83 -5.92
N LYS A 216 -18.86 -9.89 -5.56
CA LYS A 216 -19.52 -8.96 -6.49
C LYS A 216 -18.74 -7.67 -6.74
N LEU A 217 -17.71 -7.39 -5.95
CA LEU A 217 -16.91 -6.19 -6.12
C LEU A 217 -15.97 -6.32 -7.32
N GLU A 218 -15.97 -5.33 -8.21
CA GLU A 218 -15.16 -5.34 -9.45
C GLU A 218 -13.66 -5.51 -9.21
N LYS A 219 -13.16 -4.97 -8.09
CA LYS A 219 -11.73 -4.98 -7.76
C LYS A 219 -11.26 -6.25 -7.04
N THR A 220 -12.14 -7.25 -6.86
CA THR A 220 -11.77 -8.49 -6.19
C THR A 220 -10.83 -9.32 -7.06
N GLU A 221 -9.62 -9.53 -6.59
CA GLU A 221 -8.62 -10.36 -7.27
C GLU A 221 -9.06 -11.83 -7.31
N GLU A 222 -8.69 -12.55 -8.37
CA GLU A 222 -9.06 -13.94 -8.58
C GLU A 222 -8.58 -14.88 -7.46
N LYS A 223 -7.45 -14.55 -6.84
CA LYS A 223 -6.95 -15.29 -5.68
C LYS A 223 -7.91 -15.18 -4.50
N LEU A 224 -8.34 -13.96 -4.18
CA LEU A 224 -9.28 -13.71 -3.08
C LEU A 224 -10.66 -14.32 -3.36
N LYS A 225 -11.15 -14.29 -4.60
CA LYS A 225 -12.41 -14.95 -4.96
C LYS A 225 -12.39 -16.45 -4.62
N LYS A 226 -11.33 -17.15 -5.01
CA LYS A 226 -11.16 -18.57 -4.70
C LYS A 226 -11.10 -18.85 -3.20
N GLU A 227 -10.42 -18.01 -2.43
CA GLU A 227 -10.36 -18.13 -0.97
C GLU A 227 -11.75 -17.95 -0.34
N ILE A 228 -12.52 -16.98 -0.81
CA ILE A 228 -13.88 -16.71 -0.34
C ILE A 228 -14.85 -17.84 -0.72
N GLU A 229 -14.76 -18.40 -1.92
CA GLU A 229 -15.55 -19.55 -2.31
C GLU A 229 -15.35 -20.74 -1.36
N LEU A 230 -14.10 -20.98 -0.94
CA LEU A 230 -13.80 -22.02 0.07
C LEU A 230 -14.38 -21.65 1.45
N LYS A 231 -14.30 -20.38 1.87
CA LYS A 231 -14.92 -19.91 3.12
C LYS A 231 -16.44 -20.06 3.10
N LEU A 232 -17.08 -19.84 1.96
CA LEU A 232 -18.53 -20.03 1.80
C LEU A 232 -18.96 -21.49 1.88
N LEU A 233 -18.11 -22.42 1.40
CA LEU A 233 -18.41 -23.86 1.47
C LEU A 233 -18.13 -24.45 2.85
N PHE A 234 -17.00 -24.14 3.44
CA PHE A 234 -16.47 -24.85 4.61
C PHE A 234 -16.39 -23.98 5.88
N GLY A 235 -16.70 -22.69 5.79
CA GLY A 235 -16.40 -21.74 6.83
C GLY A 235 -14.92 -21.37 6.90
N LEU A 236 -14.58 -20.47 7.82
CA LEU A 236 -13.19 -20.13 8.11
C LEU A 236 -12.57 -21.25 8.95
N LYS A 237 -11.52 -21.87 8.43
CA LYS A 237 -10.72 -22.85 9.20
C LYS A 237 -9.78 -22.08 10.15
N THR A 238 -9.85 -22.41 11.43
CA THR A 238 -9.01 -21.86 12.50
C THR A 238 -7.70 -22.64 12.64
#